data_ad267a093be6117ae55b871a54d76918
#
_entry.id   ad267a093be6117ae55b871a54d76918
#
_cell.length_a   1.000
_cell.length_b   1.000
_cell.length_c   1.000
_cell.angle_alpha   90.00
_cell.angle_beta   90.00
_cell.angle_gamma   90.00
#
_symmetry.space_group_name_H-M   'P 1'
#
loop_
_entity.id
_entity.type
_entity.pdbx_description
1 polymer ?
#
loop_
_entity_poly.entity_id
_entity_poly.type
_entity_poly.pdbx_seq_one_letter_code
_entity_poly.pdbx_strand_id
1 'polypeptide(L)'
;MNKYELMVILSNNMLDEAKEEMINKIQGLIESNGGKVENIEKVGSKKYAYEINFKNEGYYVLFNVECASNVPNLVQKQLLLIENIVRSMFV
;
A
#
# COMPACT_ATOMS: atom_id res chain seq x y z
N MET A 1 -12.06 -3.64 17.13
CA MET A 1 -11.10 -3.33 16.05
C MET A 1 -11.59 -2.17 15.21
N ASN A 2 -10.66 -1.40 14.70
CA ASN A 2 -10.98 -0.25 13.86
C ASN A 2 -10.79 -0.61 12.39
N LYS A 3 -11.51 0.11 11.54
CA LYS A 3 -11.37 -0.06 10.09
C LYS A 3 -10.54 1.07 9.51
N TYR A 4 -9.58 0.72 8.69
CA TYR A 4 -8.68 1.68 8.05
C TYR A 4 -8.60 1.39 6.55
N GLU A 5 -8.22 2.41 5.81
CA GLU A 5 -7.89 2.25 4.41
C GLU A 5 -6.40 2.54 4.23
N LEU A 6 -5.69 1.61 3.62
CA LEU A 6 -4.28 1.80 3.30
C LEU A 6 -4.16 2.07 1.81
N MET A 7 -3.74 3.27 1.47
CA MET A 7 -3.42 3.63 0.09
C MET A 7 -1.94 3.41 -0.13
N VAL A 8 -1.61 2.61 -1.13
CA VAL A 8 -0.21 2.34 -1.51
C VAL A 8 -0.01 2.78 -2.95
N ILE A 9 1.05 3.50 -3.19
CA ILE A 9 1.44 3.90 -4.54
C ILE A 9 2.73 3.19 -4.88
N LEU A 10 2.65 2.29 -5.86
CA LEU A 10 3.80 1.52 -6.31
C LEU A 10 4.48 2.21 -7.49
N SER A 11 5.75 1.91 -7.68
CA SER A 11 6.49 2.43 -8.83
C SER A 11 5.84 1.95 -10.13
N ASN A 12 5.65 2.86 -11.07
CA ASN A 12 5.03 2.52 -12.35
C ASN A 12 5.96 1.74 -13.27
N ASN A 13 7.23 1.62 -12.91
CA ASN A 13 8.22 0.86 -13.67
C ASN A 13 8.18 -0.64 -13.41
N MET A 14 7.36 -1.09 -12.45
CA MET A 14 7.27 -2.49 -12.10
C MET A 14 6.49 -3.28 -13.15
N LEU A 15 6.92 -4.51 -13.39
CA LEU A 15 6.15 -5.46 -14.19
C LEU A 15 4.87 -5.85 -13.45
N ASP A 16 3.85 -6.25 -14.18
CA ASP A 16 2.57 -6.64 -13.57
C ASP A 16 2.73 -7.76 -12.55
N GLU A 17 3.57 -8.75 -12.85
CA GLU A 17 3.86 -9.83 -11.91
C GLU A 17 4.49 -9.31 -10.62
N ALA A 18 5.40 -8.36 -10.72
CA ALA A 18 6.04 -7.76 -9.57
C ALA A 18 5.04 -6.96 -8.74
N LYS A 19 4.09 -6.30 -9.39
CA LYS A 19 3.03 -5.57 -8.69
C LYS A 19 2.15 -6.52 -7.88
N GLU A 20 1.77 -7.67 -8.46
CA GLU A 20 0.97 -8.67 -7.76
C GLU A 20 1.73 -9.24 -6.57
N GLU A 21 3.00 -9.55 -6.72
CA GLU A 21 3.83 -10.03 -5.63
C GLU A 21 3.92 -9.00 -4.51
N MET A 22 4.05 -7.73 -4.86
CA MET A 22 4.10 -6.66 -3.87
C MET A 22 2.79 -6.53 -3.11
N ILE A 23 1.66 -6.65 -3.81
CA ILE A 23 0.33 -6.61 -3.19
C ILE A 23 0.20 -7.77 -2.19
N ASN A 24 0.60 -8.97 -2.59
CA ASN A 24 0.56 -10.13 -1.71
C ASN A 24 1.48 -9.98 -0.50
N LYS A 25 2.65 -9.40 -0.70
CA LYS A 25 3.60 -9.12 0.36
C LYS A 25 3.04 -8.15 1.39
N ILE A 26 2.41 -7.09 0.92
CA ILE A 26 1.79 -6.08 1.80
C ILE A 26 0.64 -6.71 2.58
N GLN A 27 -0.18 -7.51 1.93
CA GLN A 27 -1.27 -8.21 2.59
C GLN A 27 -0.74 -9.12 3.70
N GLY A 28 0.30 -9.92 3.41
CA GLY A 28 0.92 -10.78 4.39
C GLY A 28 1.52 -10.01 5.55
N LEU A 29 2.10 -8.86 5.28
CA LEU A 29 2.66 -7.97 6.28
C LEU A 29 1.59 -7.47 7.24
N ILE A 30 0.45 -7.06 6.71
CA ILE A 30 -0.69 -6.59 7.51
C ILE A 30 -1.19 -7.73 8.40
N GLU A 31 -1.36 -8.91 7.82
CA GLU A 31 -1.87 -10.06 8.56
C GLU A 31 -0.90 -10.54 9.64
N SER A 32 0.40 -10.48 9.37
CA SER A 32 1.41 -10.89 10.34
C SER A 32 1.49 -9.94 11.53
N ASN A 33 1.02 -8.71 11.38
CA ASN A 33 0.95 -7.74 12.46
C ASN A 33 -0.41 -7.72 13.17
N GLY A 34 -1.28 -8.69 12.86
CA GLY A 34 -2.56 -8.83 13.52
C GLY A 34 -3.71 -8.12 12.82
N GLY A 35 -3.49 -7.60 11.64
CA GLY A 35 -4.56 -6.98 10.85
C GLY A 35 -5.27 -7.99 9.97
N LYS A 36 -6.43 -7.60 9.48
CA LYS A 36 -7.21 -8.40 8.54
C LYS A 36 -7.49 -7.55 7.31
N VAL A 37 -7.11 -8.05 6.15
CA VAL A 37 -7.41 -7.38 4.89
C VAL A 37 -8.78 -7.86 4.42
N GLU A 38 -9.75 -6.96 4.41
CA GLU A 38 -11.11 -7.28 4.01
C GLU A 38 -11.28 -7.20 2.50
N ASN A 39 -10.60 -6.26 1.85
CA ASN A 39 -10.70 -6.05 0.43
C ASN A 39 -9.45 -5.38 -0.10
N ILE A 40 -9.11 -5.68 -1.36
CA ILE A 40 -8.00 -5.04 -2.06
C ILE A 40 -8.56 -4.48 -3.36
N GLU A 41 -8.42 -3.18 -3.56
CA GLU A 41 -8.90 -2.51 -4.76
C GLU A 41 -7.70 -2.03 -5.57
N LYS A 42 -7.56 -2.55 -6.77
CA LYS A 42 -6.51 -2.12 -7.68
C LYS A 42 -7.03 -0.96 -8.51
N VAL A 43 -6.71 0.24 -8.07
CA VAL A 43 -7.18 1.45 -8.73
C VAL A 43 -6.49 1.65 -10.07
N GLY A 44 -5.22 1.26 -10.14
CA GLY A 44 -4.45 1.32 -11.37
C GLY A 44 -3.54 2.53 -11.44
N SER A 45 -2.97 2.76 -12.63
CA SER A 45 -2.06 3.88 -12.86
C SER A 45 -2.83 5.19 -12.90
N LYS A 46 -2.37 6.16 -12.11
CA LYS A 46 -2.95 7.50 -12.06
C LYS A 46 -1.84 8.53 -11.92
N LYS A 47 -2.14 9.72 -12.36
CA LYS A 47 -1.24 10.85 -12.15
C LYS A 47 -1.47 11.41 -10.76
N TYR A 48 -0.37 11.83 -10.13
CA TYR A 48 -0.48 12.54 -8.86
C TYR A 48 -1.14 13.90 -9.07
N ALA A 49 -1.74 14.43 -8.03
CA ALA A 49 -2.31 15.78 -8.06
C ALA A 49 -1.21 16.83 -8.27
N TYR A 50 0.02 16.51 -7.88
CA TYR A 50 1.21 17.34 -8.09
C TYR A 50 2.42 16.43 -8.26
N GLU A 51 3.49 16.94 -8.82
CA GLU A 51 4.69 16.14 -9.05
C GLU A 51 5.38 15.77 -7.75
N ILE A 52 5.78 14.50 -7.66
CA ILE A 52 6.56 13.97 -6.55
C ILE A 52 7.80 13.32 -7.16
N ASN A 53 9.00 13.80 -6.79
CA ASN A 53 10.26 13.27 -7.29
C ASN A 53 10.34 13.25 -8.82
N PHE A 54 9.78 14.25 -9.45
CA PHE A 54 9.75 14.40 -10.91
C PHE A 54 8.99 13.27 -11.62
N LYS A 55 8.19 12.52 -10.88
CA LYS A 55 7.30 11.50 -11.40
C LYS A 55 5.89 11.87 -11.02
N ASN A 56 5.02 11.92 -11.99
CA ASN A 56 3.63 12.29 -11.76
C ASN A 56 2.66 11.13 -11.97
N GLU A 57 3.17 9.90 -12.02
CA GLU A 57 2.36 8.71 -12.20
C GLU A 57 2.79 7.61 -11.24
N GLY A 58 1.84 6.80 -10.84
CA GLY A 58 2.09 5.64 -10.01
C GLY A 58 0.94 4.66 -10.09
N TYR A 59 1.17 3.44 -9.62
CA TYR A 59 0.14 2.41 -9.58
C TYR A 59 -0.49 2.42 -8.20
N TYR A 60 -1.77 2.74 -8.13
CA TYR A 60 -2.50 2.90 -6.88
C TYR A 60 -3.20 1.60 -6.48
N VAL A 61 -3.02 1.21 -5.23
CA VAL A 61 -3.71 0.05 -4.64
C VAL A 61 -4.29 0.48 -3.31
N LEU A 62 -5.54 0.14 -3.09
CA LEU A 62 -6.26 0.46 -1.86
C LEU A 62 -6.56 -0.84 -1.11
N PHE A 63 -6.15 -0.89 0.16
CA PHE A 63 -6.43 -2.02 1.04
C PHE A 63 -7.42 -1.58 2.09
N ASN A 64 -8.52 -2.31 2.22
CA ASN A 64 -9.45 -2.11 3.33
C ASN A 64 -9.03 -3.07 4.45
N VAL A 65 -8.64 -2.51 5.58
CA VAL A 65 -8.01 -3.26 6.67
C VAL A 65 -8.81 -3.07 7.96
N GLU A 66 -9.00 -4.16 8.69
CA GLU A 66 -9.55 -4.13 10.04
C GLU A 66 -8.46 -4.56 11.02
N CYS A 67 -8.16 -3.71 12.00
CA CYS A 67 -7.07 -3.99 12.93
C CYS A 67 -7.16 -3.13 14.17
N ALA A 68 -6.33 -3.46 15.18
CA ALA A 68 -6.18 -2.65 16.36
C ALA A 68 -5.49 -1.33 16.01
N SER A 69 -5.68 -0.31 16.85
CA SER A 69 -5.21 1.04 16.56
C SER A 69 -3.69 1.20 16.47
N ASN A 70 -2.92 0.24 17.00
CA ASN A 70 -1.47 0.29 16.95
C ASN A 70 -0.90 -0.37 15.68
N VAL A 71 -1.69 -1.16 14.96
CA VAL A 71 -1.23 -1.90 13.79
C VAL A 71 -0.83 -0.98 12.62
N PRO A 72 -1.58 0.09 12.29
CA PRO A 72 -1.19 0.95 11.19
C PRO A 72 0.22 1.51 11.32
N ASN A 73 0.63 1.92 12.51
CA ASN A 73 1.99 2.44 12.73
C ASN A 73 3.05 1.38 12.49
N LEU A 74 2.80 0.15 12.95
CA LEU A 74 3.73 -0.96 12.77
C LEU A 74 3.91 -1.29 11.28
N VAL A 75 2.80 -1.38 10.57
CA VAL A 75 2.82 -1.68 9.13
C VAL A 75 3.49 -0.55 8.36
N GLN A 76 3.16 0.68 8.69
CA GLN A 76 3.73 1.85 8.00
C GLN A 76 5.26 1.87 8.10
N LYS A 77 5.80 1.57 9.27
CA LYS A 77 7.25 1.51 9.47
C LYS A 77 7.90 0.45 8.59
N GLN A 78 7.26 -0.70 8.46
CA GLN A 78 7.78 -1.78 7.63
C GLN A 78 7.67 -1.45 6.15
N LEU A 79 6.60 -0.77 5.73
CA LEU A 79 6.43 -0.35 4.35
C LEU A 79 7.49 0.65 3.91
N LEU A 80 7.97 1.49 4.81
CA LEU A 80 9.02 2.45 4.50
C LEU A 80 10.34 1.80 4.09
N LEU A 81 10.53 0.52 4.45
CA LEU A 81 11.74 -0.22 4.10
C LEU A 81 11.68 -0.85 2.71
N ILE A 82 10.53 -0.80 2.05
CA ILE A 82 10.33 -1.42 0.74
C ILE A 82 10.58 -0.38 -0.35
N GLU A 83 11.57 -0.65 -1.21
CA GLU A 83 12.02 0.31 -2.22
C GLU A 83 11.00 0.64 -3.30
N ASN A 84 10.20 -0.34 -3.70
CA ASN A 84 9.27 -0.17 -4.82
C ASN A 84 7.98 0.54 -4.44
N ILE A 85 7.83 0.88 -3.16
CA ILE A 85 6.69 1.66 -2.68
C ILE A 85 7.07 3.13 -2.73
N VAL A 86 6.39 3.89 -3.58
CA VAL A 86 6.63 5.33 -3.70
C VAL A 86 6.05 6.05 -2.50
N ARG A 87 4.86 5.64 -2.10
CA ARG A 87 4.17 6.26 -0.98
C ARG A 87 3.15 5.30 -0.39
N SER A 88 2.95 5.37 0.91
CA SER A 88 1.90 4.63 1.59
C SER A 88 1.28 5.50 2.66
N MET A 89 -0.03 5.35 2.87
CA MET A 89 -0.77 6.20 3.79
C MET A 89 -2.00 5.47 4.31
N PHE A 90 -2.18 5.49 5.64
CA PHE A 90 -3.42 5.03 6.26
C PHE A 90 -4.37 6.20 6.45
N VAL A 91 -5.63 5.94 6.17
CA VAL A 91 -6.70 6.93 6.32
C VAL A 91 -7.72 6.47 7.34
#